data_76b4f78bbd088f0ed392dd38a060b64a
#
_entry.id   76b4f78bbd088f0ed392dd38a060b64a
#
_cell.length_a   1.000
_cell.length_b   1.000
_cell.length_c   1.000
_cell.angle_alpha   90.00
_cell.angle_beta   90.00
_cell.angle_gamma   90.00
#
_symmetry.space_group_name_H-M   'P 1'
#
loop_
_entity.id
_entity.type
_entity.pdbx_description
1 polymer ?
#
loop_
_entity_poly.entity_id
_entity_poly.type
_entity_poly.pdbx_seq_one_letter_code
_entity_poly.pdbx_strand_id
1 'polypeptide(L)'
;MYDTIVVLDFGSQYSQLITRRVREAQVYCEMFPWNVDAARVMAMQPRGFILSGGPNSIYAPGAPQLPAFVLESGLPVLGICYGMQALTRALGGVVAASSEGEYGLAQIETLLPNPLLPPGIQPVWMSHGDRIESLPT
;
A
#
# COMPACT_ATOMS: atom_id res chain seq x y z
N MET A 1 19.35 8.31 -15.95
CA MET A 1 18.73 7.34 -15.02
C MET A 1 17.52 8.00 -14.39
N TYR A 2 16.40 7.33 -14.41
CA TYR A 2 15.17 7.87 -13.84
C TYR A 2 14.98 7.33 -12.44
N ASP A 3 14.45 8.17 -11.54
CA ASP A 3 13.93 7.66 -10.27
C ASP A 3 12.69 6.81 -10.57
N THR A 4 12.70 5.57 -10.13
CA THR A 4 11.66 4.58 -10.44
C THR A 4 10.89 4.23 -9.20
N ILE A 5 9.58 4.33 -9.26
CA ILE A 5 8.67 3.79 -8.24
C ILE A 5 8.04 2.51 -8.79
N VAL A 6 8.01 1.48 -7.98
CA VAL A 6 7.37 0.22 -8.31
C VAL A 6 6.05 0.11 -7.55
N VAL A 7 4.98 -0.16 -8.28
CA VAL A 7 3.66 -0.48 -7.71
C VAL A 7 3.51 -1.99 -7.70
N LEU A 8 3.21 -2.56 -6.54
CA LEU A 8 2.81 -3.97 -6.43
C LEU A 8 1.29 -4.05 -6.37
N ASP A 9 0.73 -4.82 -7.28
CA ASP A 9 -0.72 -4.98 -7.45
C ASP A 9 -1.22 -6.14 -6.60
N PHE A 10 -2.06 -5.82 -5.62
CA PHE A 10 -2.73 -6.79 -4.75
C PHE A 10 -4.17 -7.08 -5.19
N GLY A 11 -4.52 -6.78 -6.44
CA GLY A 11 -5.82 -7.06 -7.00
C GLY A 11 -6.80 -5.89 -7.03
N SER A 12 -6.34 -4.68 -6.73
CA SER A 12 -7.17 -3.48 -6.79
C SER A 12 -7.53 -3.11 -8.23
N GLN A 13 -8.77 -2.69 -8.43
CA GLN A 13 -9.16 -2.05 -9.68
C GLN A 13 -8.48 -0.69 -9.90
N TYR A 14 -7.84 -0.13 -8.88
CA TYR A 14 -7.17 1.17 -8.92
C TYR A 14 -5.66 1.09 -9.09
N SER A 15 -5.07 -0.10 -9.20
CA SER A 15 -3.60 -0.25 -9.31
C SER A 15 -3.05 0.45 -10.54
N GLN A 16 -3.73 0.37 -11.67
CA GLN A 16 -3.35 1.09 -12.89
C GLN A 16 -3.51 2.60 -12.73
N LEU A 17 -4.53 3.05 -12.03
CA LEU A 17 -4.73 4.47 -11.75
C LEU A 17 -3.60 5.03 -10.88
N ILE A 18 -3.18 4.29 -9.86
CA ILE A 18 -2.04 4.67 -9.02
C ILE A 18 -0.78 4.83 -9.89
N THR A 19 -0.49 3.85 -10.73
CA THR A 19 0.66 3.88 -11.64
C THR A 19 0.60 5.11 -12.55
N ARG A 20 -0.57 5.39 -13.11
CA ARG A 20 -0.79 6.54 -13.97
C ARG A 20 -0.58 7.86 -13.22
N ARG A 21 -1.07 7.98 -11.99
CA ARG A 21 -0.90 9.18 -11.16
C ARG A 21 0.57 9.45 -10.84
N VAL A 22 1.34 8.42 -10.56
CA VAL A 22 2.78 8.56 -10.34
C VAL A 22 3.46 9.08 -11.62
N ARG A 23 3.12 8.53 -12.77
CA ARG A 23 3.66 8.98 -14.07
C ARG A 23 3.27 10.42 -14.40
N GLU A 24 2.05 10.84 -14.07
CA GLU A 24 1.60 12.22 -14.22
C GLU A 24 2.43 13.20 -13.36
N ALA A 25 2.97 12.74 -12.25
CA ALA A 25 3.89 13.51 -11.42
C ALA A 25 5.34 13.53 -11.95
N GLN A 26 5.56 13.09 -13.18
CA GLN A 26 6.87 13.04 -13.86
C GLN A 26 7.86 12.08 -13.20
N VAL A 27 7.35 11.02 -12.55
CA VAL A 27 8.14 9.95 -11.97
C VAL A 27 7.91 8.67 -12.76
N TYR A 28 8.99 7.98 -13.15
CA TYR A 28 8.86 6.70 -13.82
C TYR A 28 8.25 5.66 -12.89
N CYS A 29 7.28 4.90 -13.38
CA CYS A 29 6.55 3.94 -12.55
C CYS A 29 6.22 2.69 -13.37
N GLU A 30 6.50 1.53 -12.77
CA GLU A 30 6.12 0.22 -13.29
C GLU A 30 5.23 -0.50 -12.28
N MET A 31 4.25 -1.22 -12.80
CA MET A 31 3.35 -2.06 -12.00
C MET A 31 3.67 -3.53 -12.22
N PHE A 32 3.78 -4.27 -11.14
CA PHE A 32 3.98 -5.72 -11.15
C PHE A 32 2.94 -6.41 -10.26
N PRO A 33 2.58 -7.66 -10.54
CA PRO A 33 1.77 -8.42 -9.59
C PRO A 33 2.55 -8.64 -8.28
N TRP A 34 1.84 -8.78 -7.18
CA TRP A 34 2.44 -8.92 -5.85
C TRP A 34 3.42 -10.11 -5.75
N ASN A 35 3.21 -11.15 -6.54
CA ASN A 35 4.03 -12.37 -6.54
C ASN A 35 5.12 -12.38 -7.62
N VAL A 36 5.50 -11.21 -8.11
CA VAL A 36 6.57 -11.07 -9.10
C VAL A 36 7.91 -11.55 -8.53
N ASP A 37 8.79 -12.02 -9.42
CA ASP A 37 10.16 -12.37 -9.07
C ASP A 37 10.93 -11.12 -8.59
N ALA A 38 11.52 -11.21 -7.40
CA ALA A 38 12.29 -10.14 -6.78
C ALA A 38 13.42 -9.63 -7.70
N ALA A 39 14.14 -10.52 -8.37
CA ALA A 39 15.24 -10.15 -9.24
C ALA A 39 14.79 -9.24 -10.38
N ARG A 40 13.60 -9.49 -10.93
CA ARG A 40 13.02 -8.69 -12.02
C ARG A 40 12.72 -7.25 -11.56
N VAL A 41 12.20 -7.11 -10.36
CA VAL A 41 11.87 -5.80 -9.78
C VAL A 41 13.13 -5.04 -9.40
N MET A 42 14.05 -5.70 -8.72
CA MET A 42 15.28 -5.06 -8.23
C MET A 42 16.24 -4.67 -9.37
N ALA A 43 16.15 -5.36 -10.51
CA ALA A 43 16.91 -4.98 -11.71
C ALA A 43 16.54 -3.57 -12.23
N MET A 44 15.35 -3.07 -11.89
CA MET A 44 14.92 -1.72 -12.25
C MET A 44 15.49 -0.64 -11.32
N GLN A 45 16.20 -1.01 -10.27
CA GLN A 45 16.76 -0.11 -9.27
C GLN A 45 15.69 0.85 -8.70
N PRO A 46 14.61 0.31 -8.10
CA PRO A 46 13.54 1.15 -7.58
C PRO A 46 14.02 2.06 -6.45
N ARG A 47 13.37 3.22 -6.32
CA ARG A 47 13.61 4.17 -5.24
C ARG A 47 12.57 4.05 -4.12
N GLY A 48 11.51 3.32 -4.36
CA GLY A 48 10.46 3.07 -3.39
C GLY A 48 9.36 2.19 -3.97
N PHE A 49 8.46 1.75 -3.09
CA PHE A 49 7.34 0.89 -3.43
C PHE A 49 6.02 1.52 -3.03
N ILE A 50 5.00 1.31 -3.86
CA ILE A 50 3.61 1.55 -3.50
C ILE A 50 2.89 0.21 -3.54
N LEU A 51 2.23 -0.15 -2.44
CA LEU A 51 1.42 -1.35 -2.33
C LEU A 51 -0.03 -0.98 -2.55
N SER A 52 -0.67 -1.53 -3.56
CA SER A 52 -2.05 -1.20 -3.89
C SER A 52 -3.04 -1.79 -2.89
N GLY A 53 -4.30 -1.38 -3.00
CA GLY A 53 -5.40 -2.05 -2.34
C GLY A 53 -5.70 -3.41 -2.97
N GLY A 54 -6.72 -4.07 -2.45
CA GLY A 54 -7.21 -5.33 -2.96
C GLY A 54 -8.55 -5.70 -2.33
N PRO A 55 -9.31 -6.60 -2.96
CA PRO A 55 -10.66 -6.95 -2.51
C PRO A 55 -10.69 -7.91 -1.33
N ASN A 56 -9.59 -8.60 -1.06
CA ASN A 56 -9.55 -9.69 -0.08
C ASN A 56 -9.33 -9.17 1.35
N SER A 57 -9.77 -9.97 2.33
CA SER A 57 -9.24 -9.87 3.68
C SER A 57 -7.83 -10.44 3.70
N ILE A 58 -6.95 -9.84 4.50
CA ILE A 58 -5.59 -10.34 4.70
C ILE A 58 -5.57 -11.75 5.30
N TYR A 59 -6.66 -12.17 5.93
CA TYR A 59 -6.83 -13.49 6.52
C TYR A 59 -7.51 -14.50 5.60
N ALA A 60 -7.93 -14.10 4.40
CA ALA A 60 -8.55 -15.01 3.46
C ALA A 60 -7.56 -16.08 3.00
N PRO A 61 -8.00 -17.34 2.79
CA PRO A 61 -7.12 -18.38 2.24
C PRO A 61 -6.56 -17.96 0.88
N GLY A 62 -5.26 -18.09 0.68
CA GLY A 62 -4.59 -17.70 -0.56
C GLY A 62 -4.49 -16.20 -0.79
N ALA A 63 -4.78 -15.38 0.22
CA ALA A 63 -4.68 -13.93 0.10
C ALA A 63 -3.25 -13.49 -0.25
N PRO A 64 -3.08 -12.45 -1.09
CA PRO A 64 -1.76 -11.91 -1.41
C PRO A 64 -0.98 -11.53 -0.17
N GLN A 65 0.31 -11.86 -0.17
CA GLN A 65 1.23 -11.56 0.94
C GLN A 65 2.23 -10.50 0.50
N LEU A 66 2.74 -9.72 1.47
CA LEU A 66 3.85 -8.81 1.19
C LEU A 66 5.10 -9.62 0.89
N PRO A 67 5.70 -9.45 -0.31
CA PRO A 67 6.96 -10.13 -0.62
C PRO A 67 8.09 -9.69 0.31
N ALA A 68 8.88 -10.64 0.79
CA ALA A 68 9.96 -10.36 1.72
C ALA A 68 10.97 -9.34 1.20
N PHE A 69 11.25 -9.33 -0.09
CA PHE A 69 12.23 -8.42 -0.69
C PHE A 69 11.89 -6.95 -0.53
N VAL A 70 10.61 -6.61 -0.36
CA VAL A 70 10.17 -5.22 -0.18
C VAL A 70 10.76 -4.63 1.10
N LEU A 71 10.60 -5.33 2.22
CA LEU A 71 11.16 -4.88 3.51
C LEU A 71 12.69 -5.05 3.55
N GLU A 72 13.21 -6.12 2.97
CA GLU A 72 14.66 -6.38 2.91
C GLU A 72 15.40 -5.30 2.11
N SER A 73 14.74 -4.65 1.17
CA SER A 73 15.34 -3.60 0.35
C SER A 73 15.74 -2.36 1.14
N GLY A 74 15.10 -2.10 2.28
CA GLY A 74 15.29 -0.88 3.06
C GLY A 74 14.76 0.39 2.39
N LEU A 75 14.01 0.27 1.29
CA LEU A 75 13.46 1.39 0.56
C LEU A 75 12.14 1.89 1.18
N PRO A 76 11.76 3.15 0.94
CA PRO A 76 10.46 3.66 1.37
C PRO A 76 9.31 2.84 0.79
N VAL A 77 8.29 2.59 1.61
CA VAL A 77 7.10 1.83 1.24
C VAL A 77 5.84 2.59 1.64
N LEU A 78 4.93 2.79 0.69
CA LEU A 78 3.61 3.36 0.94
C LEU A 78 2.55 2.28 0.74
N GLY A 79 1.81 1.95 1.78
CA GLY A 79 0.70 1.00 1.73
C GLY A 79 -0.65 1.70 1.60
N ILE A 80 -1.48 1.23 0.67
CA ILE A 80 -2.83 1.76 0.44
C ILE A 80 -3.84 0.63 0.69
N CYS A 81 -4.80 0.83 1.57
CA CYS A 81 -5.86 -0.14 1.91
C CYS A 81 -5.28 -1.52 2.23
N TYR A 82 -5.54 -2.52 1.41
CA TYR A 82 -4.99 -3.88 1.60
C TYR A 82 -3.47 -3.88 1.74
N GLY A 83 -2.76 -3.11 0.91
CA GLY A 83 -1.30 -2.98 0.98
C GLY A 83 -0.83 -2.42 2.33
N MET A 84 -1.55 -1.48 2.90
CA MET A 84 -1.30 -0.96 4.25
C MET A 84 -1.50 -2.04 5.31
N GLN A 85 -2.55 -2.84 5.20
CA GLN A 85 -2.84 -3.94 6.12
C GLN A 85 -1.76 -5.03 6.04
N ALA A 86 -1.35 -5.41 4.82
CA ALA A 86 -0.28 -6.38 4.61
C ALA A 86 1.04 -5.90 5.20
N LEU A 87 1.38 -4.63 4.99
CA LEU A 87 2.57 -4.00 5.55
C LEU A 87 2.53 -3.99 7.08
N THR A 88 1.40 -3.59 7.67
CA THR A 88 1.20 -3.56 9.12
C THR A 88 1.42 -4.93 9.73
N ARG A 89 0.83 -5.96 9.14
CA ARG A 89 0.97 -7.33 9.63
C ARG A 89 2.41 -7.83 9.50
N ALA A 90 3.05 -7.58 8.38
CA ALA A 90 4.44 -7.98 8.15
C ALA A 90 5.42 -7.35 9.16
N LEU A 91 5.11 -6.16 9.64
CA LEU A 91 5.92 -5.44 10.63
C LEU A 91 5.53 -5.76 12.09
N GLY A 92 4.55 -6.62 12.31
CA GLY A 92 4.15 -7.06 13.66
C GLY A 92 2.98 -6.28 14.27
N GLY A 93 2.32 -5.42 13.52
CA GLY A 93 1.08 -4.79 13.94
C GLY A 93 -0.12 -5.73 13.86
N VAL A 94 -1.27 -5.28 14.32
CA VAL A 94 -2.49 -6.09 14.36
C VAL A 94 -3.53 -5.54 13.39
N VAL A 95 -4.02 -6.42 12.52
CA VAL A 95 -5.14 -6.16 11.62
C VAL A 95 -6.31 -7.04 12.07
N ALA A 96 -7.47 -6.43 12.30
CA ALA A 96 -8.66 -7.15 12.72
C ALA A 96 -9.70 -7.16 11.61
N ALA A 97 -10.42 -8.27 11.49
CA ALA A 97 -11.60 -8.33 10.66
C ALA A 97 -12.68 -7.44 11.28
N SER A 98 -13.28 -6.58 10.46
CA SER A 98 -14.40 -5.75 10.88
C SER A 98 -15.69 -6.33 10.30
N SER A 99 -16.73 -6.43 11.15
CA SER A 99 -18.05 -6.90 10.70
C SER A 99 -18.77 -5.86 9.84
N GLU A 100 -18.40 -4.60 9.95
CA GLU A 100 -19.15 -3.51 9.30
C GLU A 100 -18.36 -2.76 8.24
N GLY A 101 -17.06 -2.84 8.18
CA GLY A 101 -16.25 -2.11 7.21
C GLY A 101 -16.58 -0.61 7.12
N GLU A 102 -15.84 0.12 6.32
CA GLU A 102 -16.13 1.53 6.02
C GLU A 102 -16.11 1.73 4.51
N TYR A 103 -17.23 2.24 3.99
CA TYR A 103 -17.39 2.51 2.57
C TYR A 103 -18.03 3.87 2.37
N GLY A 104 -17.37 4.75 1.63
CA GLY A 104 -17.85 6.08 1.35
C GLY A 104 -17.05 7.18 2.03
N LEU A 105 -17.68 8.33 2.21
CA LEU A 105 -17.04 9.51 2.78
C LEU A 105 -16.76 9.33 4.27
N ALA A 106 -15.53 9.61 4.66
CA ALA A 106 -15.08 9.58 6.04
C ALA A 106 -14.12 10.75 6.31
N GLN A 107 -13.67 10.88 7.56
CA GLN A 107 -12.67 11.87 7.93
C GLN A 107 -11.48 11.18 8.57
N ILE A 108 -10.29 11.68 8.24
CA ILE A 108 -9.05 11.30 8.94
C ILE A 108 -8.45 12.53 9.61
N GLU A 109 -7.74 12.30 10.69
CA GLU A 109 -6.99 13.35 11.39
C GLU A 109 -5.50 13.03 11.35
N THR A 110 -4.71 13.98 10.87
CA THR A 110 -3.26 13.88 10.87
C THR A 110 -2.74 14.27 12.24
N LEU A 111 -2.29 13.30 13.03
CA LEU A 111 -1.85 13.51 14.40
C LEU A 111 -0.41 14.01 14.50
N LEU A 112 0.45 13.61 13.55
CA LEU A 112 1.86 13.96 13.52
C LEU A 112 2.23 14.56 12.16
N PRO A 113 3.13 15.57 12.13
CA PRO A 113 3.62 16.11 10.87
C PRO A 113 4.25 15.02 10.01
N ASN A 114 3.92 15.00 8.72
CA ASN A 114 4.50 14.08 7.75
C ASN A 114 4.43 14.70 6.33
N PRO A 115 5.25 14.22 5.38
CA PRO A 115 5.31 14.81 4.05
C PRO A 115 4.14 14.50 3.13
N LEU A 116 3.25 13.56 3.51
CA LEU A 116 2.19 13.07 2.64
C LEU A 116 0.85 13.74 2.88
N LEU A 117 0.55 14.08 4.12
CA LEU A 117 -0.76 14.59 4.52
C LEU A 117 -0.64 15.94 5.21
N PRO A 118 -1.51 16.90 4.86
CA PRO A 118 -1.55 18.18 5.58
C PRO A 118 -2.03 17.96 7.04
N PRO A 119 -1.67 18.88 7.95
CA PRO A 119 -2.15 18.78 9.33
C PRO A 119 -3.67 18.96 9.43
N GLY A 120 -4.25 18.42 10.49
CA GLY A 120 -5.66 18.57 10.79
C GLY A 120 -6.55 17.49 10.22
N ILE A 121 -7.82 17.81 10.05
CA ILE A 121 -8.86 16.87 9.59
C ILE A 121 -9.08 17.02 8.10
N GLN A 122 -9.07 15.90 7.38
CA GLN A 122 -9.33 15.86 5.94
C GLN A 122 -10.47 14.88 5.62
N PRO A 123 -11.36 15.24 4.65
CA PRO A 123 -12.30 14.29 4.11
C PRO A 123 -11.59 13.30 3.19
N VAL A 124 -11.93 12.03 3.30
CA VAL A 124 -11.39 10.96 2.45
C VAL A 124 -12.49 9.98 2.09
N TRP A 125 -12.26 9.18 1.06
CA TRP A 125 -13.10 8.05 0.73
C TRP A 125 -12.50 6.78 1.31
N MET A 126 -13.31 6.02 2.04
CA MET A 126 -12.95 4.73 2.60
C MET A 126 -13.57 3.61 1.79
N SER A 127 -12.82 2.50 1.67
CA SER A 127 -13.30 1.26 1.06
C SER A 127 -12.49 0.12 1.63
N HIS A 128 -12.87 -0.37 2.80
CA HIS A 128 -12.18 -1.49 3.47
C HIS A 128 -13.09 -2.25 4.41
N GLY A 129 -12.86 -3.57 4.54
CA GLY A 129 -13.51 -4.41 5.51
C GLY A 129 -12.68 -4.58 6.79
N ASP A 130 -11.42 -4.95 6.64
CA ASP A 130 -10.51 -5.11 7.77
C ASP A 130 -9.97 -3.75 8.24
N ARG A 131 -9.54 -3.68 9.49
CA ARG A 131 -9.00 -2.45 10.07
C ARG A 131 -7.70 -2.73 10.84
N ILE A 132 -6.86 -1.70 10.95
CA ILE A 132 -5.67 -1.76 11.78
C ILE A 132 -6.07 -1.43 13.22
N GLU A 133 -5.82 -2.36 14.15
CA GLU A 133 -6.07 -2.15 15.56
C GLU A 133 -4.84 -1.66 16.30
N SER A 134 -3.67 -2.13 15.92
CA SER A 134 -2.43 -1.71 16.56
C SER A 134 -1.32 -1.57 15.53
N LEU A 135 -0.59 -0.45 15.63
CA LEU A 135 0.54 -0.17 14.77
C LEU A 135 1.74 -1.05 15.17
N PRO A 136 2.65 -1.33 14.23
CA PRO A 136 3.92 -1.96 14.56
C PRO A 136 4.74 -1.08 15.50
N THR A 137 5.48 -1.72 16.37
CA THR A 137 6.41 -1.02 17.28
C THR A 137 7.77 -0.78 16.64
#